data_829d197e9615382ec74b11863cd1d91c
#
_entry.id   829d197e9615382ec74b11863cd1d91c
#
_cell.length_a   1.000
_cell.length_b   1.000
_cell.length_c   1.000
_cell.angle_alpha   90.00
_cell.angle_beta   90.00
_cell.angle_gamma   90.00
#
_symmetry.space_group_name_H-M   'P 1'
#
loop_
_entity.id
_entity.type
_entity.pdbx_description
1 polymer ?
#
loop_
_entity_poly.entity_id
_entity_poly.type
_entity_poly.pdbx_seq_one_letter_code
_entity_poly.pdbx_strand_id
1 'polypeptide(L)'
;GGLAGASAVRGIRAVDPDGSILLIAHESTRPYNRPPLTKDLWFGKKEVEGIFVGKTPAFYDDNRVELRLGATVVEVDPRGKVLRDDQARAISYEKLLLATGGMPRALDIPGGDLEGIYYYRYLDDYLSLRPRAVEGATATVIGGGFIGSEIAAALHTVGVHVTMVYPDPSLVARVFPERLGR
;
A
#
# COMPACT_ATOMS: atom_id res chain seq x y z
N GLY A 1 -2.13 3.41 -8.47
CA GLY A 1 -3.32 3.53 -7.64
C GLY A 1 -3.06 4.02 -6.22
N GLY A 2 -1.84 4.43 -5.89
CA GLY A 2 -1.53 4.90 -4.53
C GLY A 2 -1.56 6.43 -4.40
N LEU A 3 -0.99 6.93 -3.28
CA LEU A 3 -0.94 8.35 -2.94
C LEU A 3 -0.30 9.21 -4.06
N ALA A 4 0.77 8.73 -4.70
CA ALA A 4 1.45 9.46 -5.77
C ALA A 4 0.53 9.68 -6.98
N GLY A 5 -0.18 8.65 -7.44
CA GLY A 5 -1.15 8.77 -8.54
C GLY A 5 -2.31 9.71 -8.19
N ALA A 6 -2.88 9.58 -6.99
CA ALA A 6 -3.95 10.47 -6.54
C ALA A 6 -3.50 11.93 -6.35
N SER A 7 -2.25 12.15 -5.91
CA SER A 7 -1.69 13.50 -5.80
C SER A 7 -1.43 14.12 -7.17
N ALA A 8 -1.04 13.32 -8.15
CA ALA A 8 -0.85 13.76 -9.53
C ALA A 8 -2.15 14.30 -10.15
N VAL A 9 -3.30 13.73 -9.81
CA VAL A 9 -4.61 14.25 -10.26
C VAL A 9 -4.76 15.73 -9.92
N ARG A 10 -4.46 16.12 -8.67
CA ARG A 10 -4.53 17.54 -8.26
C ARG A 10 -3.53 18.40 -9.02
N GLY A 11 -2.30 17.91 -9.20
CA GLY A 11 -1.26 18.62 -9.94
C GLY A 11 -1.63 18.83 -11.42
N ILE A 12 -2.20 17.80 -12.04
CA ILE A 12 -2.66 17.89 -13.44
C ILE A 12 -3.80 18.91 -13.54
N ARG A 13 -4.81 18.85 -12.69
CA ARG A 13 -5.96 19.77 -12.74
C ARG A 13 -5.59 21.22 -12.49
N ALA A 14 -4.50 21.48 -11.76
CA ALA A 14 -4.00 22.84 -11.56
C ALA A 14 -3.46 23.51 -12.86
N VAL A 15 -3.06 22.71 -13.85
CA VAL A 15 -2.45 23.19 -15.11
C VAL A 15 -3.23 22.77 -16.34
N ASP A 16 -4.04 21.73 -16.26
CA ASP A 16 -4.90 21.21 -17.31
C ASP A 16 -6.29 20.87 -16.72
N PRO A 17 -7.20 21.83 -16.75
CA PRO A 17 -8.53 21.63 -16.18
C PRO A 17 -9.39 20.64 -16.96
N ASP A 18 -9.13 20.38 -18.25
CA ASP A 18 -10.05 19.70 -19.16
C ASP A 18 -9.55 18.36 -19.70
N GLY A 19 -8.24 18.12 -19.73
CA GLY A 19 -7.65 16.89 -20.24
C GLY A 19 -8.21 15.63 -19.56
N SER A 20 -8.38 14.54 -20.31
CA SER A 20 -8.83 13.27 -19.74
C SER A 20 -7.76 12.66 -18.82
N ILE A 21 -8.18 12.14 -17.67
CA ILE A 21 -7.30 11.42 -16.75
C ILE A 21 -7.87 10.02 -16.52
N LEU A 22 -7.03 9.01 -16.79
CA LEU A 22 -7.29 7.63 -16.41
C LEU A 22 -6.27 7.23 -15.33
N LEU A 23 -6.74 6.79 -14.17
CA LEU A 23 -5.93 6.23 -13.12
C LEU A 23 -6.18 4.72 -13.02
N ILE A 24 -5.16 3.93 -13.32
CA ILE A 24 -5.22 2.47 -13.28
C ILE A 24 -4.54 1.97 -12.00
N ALA A 25 -5.18 1.04 -11.30
CA ALA A 25 -4.65 0.44 -10.09
C ALA A 25 -4.96 -1.06 -10.03
N HIS A 26 -3.98 -1.85 -9.58
CA HIS A 26 -4.19 -3.29 -9.34
C HIS A 26 -5.06 -3.55 -8.10
N GLU A 27 -5.01 -2.65 -7.10
CA GLU A 27 -5.91 -2.72 -5.94
C GLU A 27 -7.36 -2.44 -6.37
N SER A 28 -8.30 -3.18 -5.78
CA SER A 28 -9.73 -3.02 -6.02
C SER A 28 -10.34 -1.80 -5.33
N THR A 29 -9.57 -1.16 -4.46
CA THR A 29 -9.97 0.02 -3.71
C THR A 29 -9.40 1.29 -4.30
N ARG A 30 -10.11 2.42 -4.13
CA ARG A 30 -9.61 3.75 -4.50
C ARG A 30 -8.33 4.10 -3.72
N PRO A 31 -7.48 5.01 -4.24
CA PRO A 31 -6.22 5.38 -3.60
C PRO A 31 -6.40 5.84 -2.15
N TYR A 32 -5.47 5.43 -1.28
CA TYR A 32 -5.49 5.74 0.14
C TYR A 32 -4.08 6.04 0.68
N ASN A 33 -4.03 6.62 1.89
CA ASN A 33 -2.80 6.85 2.65
C ASN A 33 -2.38 5.55 3.33
N ARG A 34 -1.17 5.05 3.05
CA ARG A 34 -0.66 3.78 3.63
C ARG A 34 -0.20 3.87 5.08
N PRO A 35 0.40 4.98 5.58
CA PRO A 35 0.90 5.03 6.95
C PRO A 35 -0.12 4.64 8.04
N PRO A 36 -1.43 4.93 7.93
CA PRO A 36 -2.41 4.48 8.89
C PRO A 36 -2.54 2.97 9.04
N LEU A 37 -2.15 2.18 8.02
CA LEU A 37 -2.22 0.72 8.07
C LEU A 37 -1.37 0.11 9.19
N THR A 38 -0.28 0.78 9.61
CA THR A 38 0.57 0.35 10.73
C THR A 38 0.40 1.22 11.98
N LYS A 39 -0.46 2.24 11.92
CA LYS A 39 -0.63 3.27 12.97
C LYS A 39 -2.08 3.48 13.34
N ASP A 40 -2.68 4.52 12.78
CA ASP A 40 -3.97 5.09 13.20
C ASP A 40 -5.13 4.09 13.22
N LEU A 41 -5.16 3.14 12.28
CA LEU A 41 -6.19 2.10 12.23
C LEU A 41 -6.08 1.11 13.40
N TRP A 42 -4.86 0.81 13.84
CA TRP A 42 -4.63 -0.09 14.97
C TRP A 42 -4.99 0.53 16.31
N PHE A 43 -4.79 1.84 16.43
CA PHE A 43 -5.03 2.60 17.67
C PHE A 43 -6.44 3.22 17.74
N GLY A 44 -7.34 2.89 16.80
CA GLY A 44 -8.69 3.46 16.76
C GLY A 44 -8.74 4.98 16.52
N LYS A 45 -7.65 5.57 16.02
CA LYS A 45 -7.57 7.01 15.71
C LYS A 45 -8.22 7.36 14.38
N LYS A 46 -8.36 6.37 13.50
CA LYS A 46 -9.06 6.48 12.21
C LYS A 46 -9.84 5.21 11.92
N GLU A 47 -10.93 5.39 11.21
CA GLU A 47 -11.64 4.33 10.53
C GLU A 47 -11.08 4.14 9.12
N VAL A 48 -11.34 2.98 8.50
CA VAL A 48 -10.88 2.66 7.14
C VAL A 48 -11.31 3.74 6.13
N GLU A 49 -12.53 4.25 6.25
CA GLU A 49 -13.03 5.28 5.35
C GLU A 49 -12.21 6.59 5.44
N GLY A 50 -11.63 6.87 6.59
CA GLY A 50 -10.81 8.06 6.84
C GLY A 50 -9.40 8.05 6.25
N ILE A 51 -8.95 6.93 5.68
CA ILE A 51 -7.61 6.86 5.07
C ILE A 51 -7.61 7.15 3.57
N PHE A 52 -8.76 7.11 2.89
CA PHE A 52 -8.84 7.31 1.44
C PHE A 52 -8.44 8.73 1.02
N VAL A 53 -7.80 8.82 -0.14
CA VAL A 53 -7.45 10.11 -0.74
C VAL A 53 -8.69 10.70 -1.43
N GLY A 54 -8.91 12.00 -1.16
CA GLY A 54 -10.19 12.61 -1.45
C GLY A 54 -11.22 12.13 -0.41
N LYS A 55 -11.67 13.01 0.46
CA LYS A 55 -12.54 12.69 1.61
C LYS A 55 -13.81 11.91 1.22
N THR A 56 -14.21 12.03 -0.04
CA THR A 56 -15.39 11.35 -0.60
C THR A 56 -15.04 10.72 -1.95
N PRO A 57 -15.77 9.70 -2.42
CA PRO A 57 -15.66 9.19 -3.79
C PRO A 57 -15.81 10.28 -4.86
N ALA A 58 -16.63 11.31 -4.60
CA ALA A 58 -16.84 12.47 -5.47
C ALA A 58 -15.54 13.19 -5.86
N PHE A 59 -14.46 13.05 -5.09
CA PHE A 59 -13.15 13.64 -5.46
C PHE A 59 -12.72 13.27 -6.88
N TYR A 60 -12.91 12.03 -7.29
CA TYR A 60 -12.51 11.57 -8.62
C TYR A 60 -13.49 12.05 -9.69
N ASP A 61 -14.78 12.06 -9.40
CA ASP A 61 -15.83 12.57 -10.29
C ASP A 61 -15.66 14.09 -10.48
N ASP A 62 -15.49 14.85 -9.39
CA ASP A 62 -15.26 16.30 -9.40
C ASP A 62 -14.00 16.68 -10.20
N ASN A 63 -13.00 15.80 -10.19
CA ASN A 63 -11.77 15.98 -10.98
C ASN A 63 -11.84 15.27 -12.35
N ARG A 64 -12.98 14.75 -12.75
CA ARG A 64 -13.18 14.05 -14.03
C ARG A 64 -12.13 12.99 -14.30
N VAL A 65 -11.87 12.13 -13.29
CA VAL A 65 -10.91 11.03 -13.34
C VAL A 65 -11.65 9.72 -13.54
N GLU A 66 -11.35 9.02 -14.63
CA GLU A 66 -11.74 7.62 -14.77
C GLU A 66 -10.86 6.78 -13.84
N LEU A 67 -11.47 6.07 -12.89
CA LEU A 67 -10.79 5.08 -12.05
C LEU A 67 -10.96 3.69 -12.67
N ARG A 68 -9.84 3.01 -12.94
CA ARG A 68 -9.83 1.60 -13.33
C ARG A 68 -9.11 0.81 -12.25
N LEU A 69 -9.90 0.33 -11.32
CA LEU A 69 -9.45 -0.44 -10.16
C LEU A 69 -9.48 -1.94 -10.46
N GLY A 70 -8.66 -2.73 -9.76
CA GLY A 70 -8.53 -4.17 -9.99
C GLY A 70 -7.96 -4.51 -11.37
N ALA A 71 -7.16 -3.63 -11.96
CA ALA A 71 -6.55 -3.83 -13.27
C ALA A 71 -5.04 -3.66 -13.20
N THR A 72 -4.31 -4.62 -13.72
CA THR A 72 -2.84 -4.61 -13.74
C THR A 72 -2.32 -4.30 -15.13
N VAL A 73 -1.53 -3.24 -15.28
CA VAL A 73 -0.82 -2.98 -16.53
C VAL A 73 0.33 -3.96 -16.65
N VAL A 74 0.32 -4.77 -17.70
CA VAL A 74 1.31 -5.83 -17.96
C VAL A 74 2.29 -5.49 -19.07
N GLU A 75 1.96 -4.50 -19.93
CA GLU A 75 2.80 -4.07 -21.04
C GLU A 75 2.71 -2.56 -21.24
N VAL A 76 3.83 -1.94 -21.56
CA VAL A 76 3.95 -0.54 -21.96
C VAL A 76 4.70 -0.45 -23.26
N ASP A 77 4.06 0.05 -24.32
CA ASP A 77 4.72 0.46 -25.56
C ASP A 77 4.89 1.99 -25.56
N PRO A 78 6.09 2.51 -25.22
CA PRO A 78 6.33 3.94 -25.18
C PRO A 78 6.41 4.60 -26.55
N ARG A 79 6.69 3.83 -27.62
CA ARG A 79 6.74 4.35 -28.99
C ARG A 79 5.36 4.47 -29.58
N GLY A 80 4.56 3.41 -29.45
CA GLY A 80 3.14 3.42 -29.87
C GLY A 80 2.22 4.16 -28.92
N LYS A 81 2.71 4.57 -27.73
CA LYS A 81 1.93 5.21 -26.67
C LYS A 81 0.69 4.39 -26.29
N VAL A 82 0.89 3.10 -26.08
CA VAL A 82 -0.17 2.15 -25.72
C VAL A 82 0.23 1.37 -24.46
N LEU A 83 -0.73 1.18 -23.56
CA LEU A 83 -0.65 0.22 -22.45
C LEU A 83 -1.51 -0.99 -22.78
N ARG A 84 -1.15 -2.15 -22.20
CA ARG A 84 -2.05 -3.31 -22.13
C ARG A 84 -2.22 -3.73 -20.68
N ASP A 85 -3.46 -4.03 -20.31
CA ASP A 85 -3.74 -4.59 -18.99
C ASP A 85 -3.85 -6.13 -19.03
N ASP A 86 -4.01 -6.73 -17.84
CA ASP A 86 -4.16 -8.17 -17.64
C ASP A 86 -5.44 -8.77 -18.26
N GLN A 87 -6.36 -7.93 -18.75
CA GLN A 87 -7.53 -8.33 -19.52
C GLN A 87 -7.33 -8.11 -21.04
N ALA A 88 -6.08 -7.91 -21.48
CA ALA A 88 -5.70 -7.64 -22.87
C ALA A 88 -6.32 -6.37 -23.49
N ARG A 89 -6.85 -5.45 -22.66
CA ARG A 89 -7.37 -4.17 -23.16
C ARG A 89 -6.23 -3.24 -23.53
N ALA A 90 -6.26 -2.71 -24.75
CA ALA A 90 -5.33 -1.69 -25.21
C ALA A 90 -5.83 -0.29 -24.80
N ILE A 91 -4.94 0.51 -24.24
CA ILE A 91 -5.23 1.84 -23.73
C ILE A 91 -4.20 2.80 -24.32
N SER A 92 -4.65 3.70 -25.17
CA SER A 92 -3.78 4.73 -25.74
C SER A 92 -3.64 5.91 -24.77
N TYR A 93 -2.47 6.53 -24.76
CA TYR A 93 -2.20 7.71 -23.93
C TYR A 93 -1.40 8.76 -24.70
N GLU A 94 -1.55 10.01 -24.35
CA GLU A 94 -0.70 11.11 -24.81
C GLU A 94 0.51 11.26 -23.90
N LYS A 95 0.28 11.29 -22.57
CA LYS A 95 1.28 11.38 -21.50
C LYS A 95 1.04 10.26 -20.49
N LEU A 96 2.11 9.64 -20.04
CA LEU A 96 2.07 8.56 -19.05
C LEU A 96 2.85 8.94 -17.81
N LEU A 97 2.22 8.82 -16.65
CA LEU A 97 2.88 8.86 -15.33
C LEU A 97 2.97 7.46 -14.75
N LEU A 98 4.17 6.98 -14.52
CA LEU A 98 4.42 5.73 -13.80
C LEU A 98 4.49 6.01 -12.29
N ALA A 99 3.43 5.65 -11.57
CA ALA A 99 3.32 5.78 -10.12
C ALA A 99 3.00 4.42 -9.50
N THR A 100 3.76 3.40 -9.91
CA THR A 100 3.52 1.97 -9.62
C THR A 100 3.82 1.58 -8.17
N GLY A 101 4.59 2.40 -7.45
CA GLY A 101 4.99 2.09 -6.07
C GLY A 101 5.99 0.93 -6.01
N GLY A 102 5.81 0.05 -5.05
CA GLY A 102 6.65 -1.14 -4.90
C GLY A 102 5.83 -2.29 -4.33
N MET A 103 6.36 -3.49 -4.38
CA MET A 103 5.78 -4.70 -3.78
C MET A 103 6.66 -5.21 -2.64
N PRO A 104 6.09 -5.84 -1.61
CA PRO A 104 6.89 -6.56 -0.63
C PRO A 104 7.72 -7.65 -1.33
N ARG A 105 8.93 -7.87 -0.82
CA ARG A 105 9.72 -9.01 -1.27
C ARG A 105 9.20 -10.27 -0.59
N ALA A 106 8.79 -11.24 -1.39
CA ALA A 106 8.41 -12.55 -0.88
C ALA A 106 9.63 -13.27 -0.29
N LEU A 107 9.41 -14.09 0.73
CA LEU A 107 10.43 -14.96 1.30
C LEU A 107 10.57 -16.21 0.40
N ASP A 108 11.75 -16.39 -0.18
CA ASP A 108 12.10 -17.57 -0.97
C ASP A 108 12.70 -18.63 -0.03
N ILE A 109 11.86 -19.19 0.83
CA ILE A 109 12.22 -20.25 1.77
C ILE A 109 11.10 -21.29 1.84
N PRO A 110 11.39 -22.56 2.22
CA PRO A 110 10.35 -23.55 2.44
C PRO A 110 9.29 -23.04 3.41
N GLY A 111 8.02 -23.09 3.00
CA GLY A 111 6.89 -22.59 3.80
C GLY A 111 6.62 -21.10 3.68
N GLY A 112 7.33 -20.35 2.84
CA GLY A 112 7.08 -18.92 2.61
C GLY A 112 5.73 -18.58 1.97
N ASP A 113 4.99 -19.60 1.54
CA ASP A 113 3.65 -19.54 0.94
C ASP A 113 2.54 -20.13 1.84
N LEU A 114 2.86 -20.49 3.07
CA LEU A 114 1.86 -21.07 3.99
C LEU A 114 0.79 -20.06 4.39
N GLU A 115 -0.39 -20.58 4.72
CA GLU A 115 -1.48 -19.77 5.27
C GLU A 115 -1.05 -19.09 6.58
N GLY A 116 -1.48 -17.85 6.77
CA GLY A 116 -1.12 -17.04 7.93
C GLY A 116 0.13 -16.17 7.74
N ILE A 117 0.76 -16.22 6.56
CA ILE A 117 1.85 -15.31 6.20
C ILE A 117 1.26 -14.08 5.51
N TYR A 118 1.62 -12.90 6.01
CA TYR A 118 1.18 -11.61 5.50
C TYR A 118 2.39 -10.79 5.03
N TYR A 119 2.40 -10.43 3.75
CA TYR A 119 3.36 -9.49 3.19
C TYR A 119 2.84 -8.05 3.33
N TYR A 120 2.79 -7.57 4.54
CA TYR A 120 2.02 -6.43 5.01
C TYR A 120 2.34 -5.12 4.29
N ARG A 121 1.43 -4.71 3.39
CA ARG A 121 1.55 -3.48 2.62
C ARG A 121 0.22 -2.86 2.22
N TYR A 122 -0.80 -3.68 1.95
CA TYR A 122 -2.07 -3.27 1.36
C TYR A 122 -3.16 -3.18 2.42
N LEU A 123 -4.26 -2.48 2.06
CA LEU A 123 -5.44 -2.42 2.94
C LEU A 123 -6.00 -3.82 3.22
N ASP A 124 -6.00 -4.69 2.22
CA ASP A 124 -6.48 -6.07 2.36
C ASP A 124 -5.65 -6.87 3.37
N ASP A 125 -4.34 -6.61 3.47
CA ASP A 125 -3.49 -7.21 4.49
C ASP A 125 -3.93 -6.80 5.90
N TYR A 126 -4.25 -5.51 6.09
CA TYR A 126 -4.80 -5.01 7.35
C TYR A 126 -6.16 -5.65 7.66
N LEU A 127 -7.09 -5.67 6.70
CA LEU A 127 -8.43 -6.21 6.88
C LEU A 127 -8.40 -7.72 7.19
N SER A 128 -7.44 -8.45 6.64
CA SER A 128 -7.26 -9.89 6.87
C SER A 128 -6.56 -10.19 8.20
N LEU A 129 -5.58 -9.38 8.59
CA LEU A 129 -4.80 -9.58 9.81
C LEU A 129 -5.55 -9.07 11.06
N ARG A 130 -6.23 -7.94 10.97
CA ARG A 130 -6.85 -7.26 12.13
C ARG A 130 -7.79 -8.16 12.94
N PRO A 131 -8.69 -8.96 12.33
CA PRO A 131 -9.57 -9.88 13.08
C PRO A 131 -8.83 -11.02 13.78
N ARG A 132 -7.64 -11.38 13.31
CA ARG A 132 -6.80 -12.44 13.90
C ARG A 132 -5.90 -11.94 15.04
N ALA A 133 -5.69 -10.63 15.10
CA ALA A 133 -4.87 -9.98 16.13
C ALA A 133 -5.71 -9.73 17.38
N VAL A 134 -5.86 -10.79 18.18
CA VAL A 134 -6.61 -10.79 19.45
C VAL A 134 -5.67 -10.98 20.63
N GLU A 135 -6.11 -10.61 21.82
CA GLU A 135 -5.34 -10.82 23.06
C GLU A 135 -4.93 -12.27 23.24
N GLY A 136 -3.67 -12.51 23.56
CA GLY A 136 -3.08 -13.84 23.74
C GLY A 136 -2.68 -14.56 22.45
N ALA A 137 -3.02 -14.05 21.28
CA ALA A 137 -2.50 -14.58 20.02
C ALA A 137 -0.97 -14.39 19.92
N THR A 138 -0.33 -15.20 19.07
CA THR A 138 1.12 -15.10 18.82
C THR A 138 1.37 -14.67 17.36
N ALA A 139 2.39 -13.83 17.17
CA ALA A 139 2.83 -13.42 15.84
C ALA A 139 4.35 -13.33 15.76
N THR A 140 4.91 -13.71 14.61
CA THR A 140 6.31 -13.48 14.27
C THR A 140 6.39 -12.42 13.18
N VAL A 141 7.11 -11.33 13.45
CA VAL A 141 7.37 -10.25 12.49
C VAL A 141 8.78 -10.42 11.94
N ILE A 142 8.88 -10.64 10.63
CA ILE A 142 10.17 -10.78 9.92
C ILE A 142 10.52 -9.44 9.29
N GLY A 143 11.62 -8.84 9.76
CA GLY A 143 12.13 -7.56 9.30
C GLY A 143 12.15 -6.49 10.39
N GLY A 144 13.33 -5.89 10.64
CA GLY A 144 13.57 -4.85 11.64
C GLY A 144 13.52 -3.42 11.09
N GLY A 145 12.88 -3.20 9.93
CA GLY A 145 12.67 -1.85 9.36
C GLY A 145 11.46 -1.13 9.94
N PHE A 146 11.13 0.04 9.40
CA PHE A 146 10.00 0.86 9.88
C PHE A 146 8.68 0.09 9.94
N ILE A 147 8.28 -0.56 8.84
CA ILE A 147 7.00 -1.29 8.79
C ILE A 147 6.99 -2.42 9.82
N GLY A 148 8.07 -3.21 9.92
CA GLY A 148 8.17 -4.30 10.88
C GLY A 148 8.08 -3.80 12.32
N SER A 149 8.79 -2.74 12.66
CA SER A 149 8.77 -2.15 14.02
C SER A 149 7.38 -1.58 14.37
N GLU A 150 6.75 -0.88 13.42
CA GLU A 150 5.43 -0.28 13.60
C GLU A 150 4.33 -1.35 13.76
N ILE A 151 4.33 -2.40 12.92
CA ILE A 151 3.32 -3.45 13.04
C ILE A 151 3.54 -4.31 14.28
N ALA A 152 4.79 -4.55 14.69
CA ALA A 152 5.08 -5.24 15.93
C ALA A 152 4.53 -4.47 17.15
N ALA A 153 4.74 -3.16 17.20
CA ALA A 153 4.18 -2.30 18.24
C ALA A 153 2.64 -2.29 18.21
N ALA A 154 2.05 -2.20 17.03
CA ALA A 154 0.60 -2.22 16.86
C ALA A 154 -0.03 -3.54 17.35
N LEU A 155 0.54 -4.68 16.95
CA LEU A 155 0.11 -6.01 17.38
C LEU A 155 0.25 -6.16 18.92
N HIS A 156 1.38 -5.72 19.49
CA HIS A 156 1.59 -5.76 20.94
C HIS A 156 0.53 -4.93 21.69
N THR A 157 0.16 -3.77 21.18
CA THR A 157 -0.85 -2.87 21.79
C THR A 157 -2.24 -3.51 21.89
N VAL A 158 -2.56 -4.44 20.98
CA VAL A 158 -3.83 -5.18 21.01
C VAL A 158 -3.72 -6.54 21.73
N GLY A 159 -2.62 -6.78 22.47
CA GLY A 159 -2.44 -7.95 23.33
C GLY A 159 -1.84 -9.19 22.62
N VAL A 160 -1.29 -9.03 21.41
CA VAL A 160 -0.60 -10.13 20.72
C VAL A 160 0.82 -10.29 21.27
N HIS A 161 1.24 -11.54 21.50
CA HIS A 161 2.62 -11.87 21.83
C HIS A 161 3.48 -11.84 20.57
N VAL A 162 4.35 -10.85 20.44
CA VAL A 162 5.13 -10.61 19.23
C VAL A 162 6.58 -11.06 19.39
N THR A 163 7.06 -11.85 18.45
CA THR A 163 8.49 -12.15 18.26
C THR A 163 8.97 -11.45 16.99
N MET A 164 10.10 -10.72 17.08
CA MET A 164 10.71 -10.10 15.90
C MET A 164 11.96 -10.85 15.47
N VAL A 165 12.10 -11.08 14.16
CA VAL A 165 13.26 -11.74 13.55
C VAL A 165 13.84 -10.83 12.48
N TYR A 166 15.10 -10.44 12.61
CA TYR A 166 15.79 -9.57 11.66
C TYR A 166 17.30 -9.79 11.70
N PRO A 167 18.03 -9.58 10.58
CA PRO A 167 19.46 -9.88 10.49
C PRO A 167 20.35 -8.77 11.06
N ASP A 168 19.84 -7.55 11.19
CA ASP A 168 20.62 -6.40 11.65
C ASP A 168 20.84 -6.44 13.19
N PRO A 169 21.87 -5.78 13.74
CA PRO A 169 22.17 -5.81 15.17
C PRO A 169 21.13 -5.09 16.04
N SER A 170 20.31 -4.24 15.45
CA SER A 170 19.24 -3.51 16.14
C SER A 170 18.11 -3.15 15.20
N LEU A 171 16.96 -2.77 15.74
CA LEU A 171 15.83 -2.25 14.93
C LEU A 171 16.28 -0.98 14.19
N VAL A 172 15.81 -0.85 12.94
CA VAL A 172 16.06 0.32 12.08
C VAL A 172 17.54 0.73 11.98
N ALA A 173 18.46 -0.25 12.13
CA ALA A 173 19.91 -0.03 12.18
C ALA A 173 20.49 0.75 10.97
N ARG A 174 19.81 0.70 9.81
CA ARG A 174 20.23 1.43 8.60
C ARG A 174 19.93 2.93 8.65
N VAL A 175 19.15 3.39 9.63
CA VAL A 175 18.66 4.76 9.74
C VAL A 175 19.06 5.39 11.07
N PHE A 176 19.01 4.61 12.15
CA PHE A 176 19.30 5.11 13.50
C PHE A 176 20.53 4.44 14.10
N PRO A 177 21.24 5.16 14.99
CA PRO A 177 22.30 4.56 15.80
C PRO A 177 21.79 3.37 16.61
N GLU A 178 22.63 2.33 16.78
CA GLU A 178 22.29 1.09 17.47
C GLU A 178 21.65 1.30 18.85
N ARG A 179 22.12 2.31 19.60
CA ARG A 179 21.58 2.67 20.94
C ARG A 179 20.09 3.05 20.94
N LEU A 180 19.51 3.36 19.80
CA LEU A 180 18.08 3.70 19.67
C LEU A 180 17.24 2.52 19.17
N GLY A 181 17.87 1.47 18.66
CA GLY A 181 17.19 0.30 18.12
C GLY A 181 17.28 -0.96 18.99
N ARG A 182 17.87 -0.83 20.19
CA ARG A 182 17.95 -1.89 21.22
C ARG A 182 16.77 -1.88 22.16
#